data_3dec8f32cf143f6d1a7971de88f5cd8c
#
_entry.id   3dec8f32cf143f6d1a7971de88f5cd8c
#
_cell.length_a   1.000
_cell.length_b   1.000
_cell.length_c   1.000
_cell.angle_alpha   90.00
_cell.angle_beta   90.00
_cell.angle_gamma   90.00
#
_symmetry.space_group_name_H-M   'P 1'
#
loop_
_entity.id
_entity.type
_entity.pdbx_description
1 polymer ?
#
loop_
_entity_poly.entity_id
_entity_poly.type
_entity_poly.pdbx_seq_one_letter_code
_entity_poly.pdbx_strand_id
1 'polypeptide(L)'
;MPQFTGATFLGQLVVPELWAQYINNDTTKTNRLLTSGAVTADDVMGAHLQDPGRLMNIPVLNDLSGDPQDWNDTDDISIEGITSDEHNAIKFYQAKAFGQTDFAEQVSGAQVQGRITSRFSNYWQGQDERLLLAILNNMFLLDDMQEAKSFGFDKVEDLSAGNYLAALSRMGDVATPSLTRLVVNSATVYAMREQNLIADVQPSQGATVLTTYNGIPIVEDDDIPLEADGTTTMYAMMDGALRYSTAPASQNAVEVTRDSLGKGGQSALINRRIVSMHPNGLGYDVTQPYVGLTVNKLETATTPYYKIVTDPRNIGTVAYKFKIDPKYVVTNINTKAKKSASGTTSGTTSGK
;
A
#
# COMPACT_ATOMS: atom_id res chain seq x y z
N MET A 1 -2.41 25.90 -25.57
CA MET A 1 -3.21 26.24 -24.38
C MET A 1 -3.45 24.99 -23.58
N PRO A 2 -3.27 24.97 -22.26
CA PRO A 2 -3.55 23.79 -21.47
C PRO A 2 -5.04 23.45 -21.57
N GLN A 3 -5.35 22.22 -22.00
CA GLN A 3 -6.72 21.72 -22.01
C GLN A 3 -7.01 21.08 -20.65
N PHE A 4 -7.89 21.69 -19.88
CA PHE A 4 -8.41 21.13 -18.64
C PHE A 4 -9.55 20.14 -18.96
N THR A 5 -9.23 18.95 -19.41
CA THR A 5 -10.23 17.94 -19.78
C THR A 5 -10.90 17.25 -18.57
N GLY A 6 -10.39 17.44 -17.39
CA GLY A 6 -10.88 16.80 -16.16
C GLY A 6 -11.48 17.75 -15.12
N ALA A 7 -11.74 19.01 -15.46
CA ALA A 7 -12.38 19.96 -14.53
C ALA A 7 -13.85 19.58 -14.29
N THR A 8 -14.35 19.84 -13.06
CA THR A 8 -15.77 19.64 -12.73
C THR A 8 -16.65 20.63 -13.49
N PHE A 9 -17.60 20.12 -14.26
CA PHE A 9 -18.56 20.88 -15.04
C PHE A 9 -19.94 20.89 -14.38
N LEU A 10 -20.80 21.83 -14.78
CA LEU A 10 -22.16 21.95 -14.26
C LEU A 10 -22.97 20.65 -14.37
N GLY A 11 -22.80 19.88 -15.44
CA GLY A 11 -23.49 18.58 -15.60
C GLY A 11 -23.09 17.50 -14.60
N GLN A 12 -22.02 17.73 -13.84
CA GLN A 12 -21.54 16.83 -12.78
C GLN A 12 -21.99 17.26 -11.38
N LEU A 13 -22.63 18.44 -11.27
CA LEU A 13 -23.14 19.02 -10.04
C LEU A 13 -24.67 19.08 -10.07
N VAL A 14 -25.29 18.75 -8.95
CA VAL A 14 -26.73 18.95 -8.78
C VAL A 14 -26.97 20.44 -8.50
N VAL A 15 -27.82 21.07 -9.30
CA VAL A 15 -28.27 22.43 -9.03
C VAL A 15 -29.45 22.34 -8.07
N PRO A 16 -29.37 22.84 -6.84
CA PRO A 16 -30.47 22.77 -5.90
C PRO A 16 -31.58 23.71 -6.33
N GLU A 17 -32.79 23.21 -6.47
CA GLU A 17 -34.00 24.01 -6.73
C GLU A 17 -34.46 24.81 -5.49
N LEU A 18 -34.04 24.38 -4.31
CA LEU A 18 -34.28 25.00 -3.03
C LEU A 18 -32.94 25.26 -2.33
N TRP A 19 -32.92 26.19 -1.37
CA TRP A 19 -31.74 26.59 -0.56
C TRP A 19 -31.23 25.46 0.37
N ALA A 20 -30.98 24.29 -0.20
CA ALA A 20 -30.43 23.16 0.52
C ALA A 20 -28.89 23.20 0.43
N GLN A 21 -28.24 23.04 1.59
CA GLN A 21 -26.81 22.89 1.63
C GLN A 21 -26.40 21.51 1.05
N TYR A 22 -25.30 21.47 0.32
CA TYR A 22 -24.73 20.20 -0.15
C TYR A 22 -24.33 19.31 1.01
N ILE A 23 -24.86 18.09 1.03
CA ILE A 23 -24.41 17.06 1.97
C ILE A 23 -23.08 16.49 1.46
N ASN A 24 -22.08 16.59 2.28
CA ASN A 24 -20.76 16.05 1.95
C ASN A 24 -20.73 14.54 2.16
N ASN A 25 -20.53 13.81 1.07
CA ASN A 25 -20.29 12.38 1.13
C ASN A 25 -18.75 12.16 1.29
N ASP A 26 -18.32 12.03 2.52
CA ASP A 26 -16.91 11.83 2.85
C ASP A 26 -16.59 10.35 2.96
N THR A 27 -15.46 9.96 2.38
CA THR A 27 -14.92 8.65 2.69
C THR A 27 -14.41 8.64 4.13
N THR A 28 -14.85 7.67 4.90
CA THR A 28 -14.39 7.43 6.28
C THR A 28 -13.12 6.58 6.32
N LYS A 29 -12.62 6.19 5.16
CA LYS A 29 -11.44 5.37 5.03
C LYS A 29 -10.21 6.11 5.54
N THR A 30 -9.54 5.51 6.51
CA THR A 30 -8.27 5.97 7.08
C THR A 30 -7.19 4.93 6.78
N ASN A 31 -5.99 5.38 6.49
CA ASN A 31 -4.86 4.47 6.30
C ASN A 31 -4.39 3.91 7.65
N ARG A 32 -4.96 2.78 8.04
CA ARG A 32 -4.63 2.11 9.31
C ARG A 32 -3.28 1.42 9.26
N LEU A 33 -2.86 0.99 8.07
CA LEU A 33 -1.58 0.29 7.88
C LEU A 33 -0.38 1.19 8.14
N LEU A 34 -0.38 2.43 7.62
CA LEU A 34 0.72 3.39 7.87
C LEU A 34 0.84 3.75 9.36
N THR A 35 -0.27 3.73 10.11
CA THR A 35 -0.28 4.06 11.54
C THR A 35 -0.06 2.84 12.44
N SER A 36 -0.01 1.64 11.89
CA SER A 36 0.06 0.40 12.66
C SER A 36 1.44 0.10 13.26
N GLY A 37 2.50 0.72 12.74
CA GLY A 37 3.90 0.42 13.06
C GLY A 37 4.54 -0.64 12.16
N ALA A 38 3.77 -1.37 11.35
CA ALA A 38 4.32 -2.27 10.33
C ALA A 38 5.10 -1.50 9.25
N VAL A 39 4.72 -0.24 9.04
CA VAL A 39 5.40 0.69 8.15
C VAL A 39 6.08 1.76 8.98
N THR A 40 7.38 1.91 8.85
CA THR A 40 8.17 2.91 9.56
C THR A 40 8.69 3.97 8.62
N ALA A 41 8.70 5.22 9.08
CA ALA A 41 9.33 6.30 8.35
C ALA A 41 10.86 6.09 8.34
N ASP A 42 11.48 6.30 7.18
CA ASP A 42 12.93 6.22 7.02
C ASP A 42 13.49 7.58 6.59
N ASP A 43 14.18 8.24 7.52
CA ASP A 43 14.74 9.57 7.31
C ASP A 43 15.92 9.54 6.33
N VAL A 44 16.69 8.44 6.29
CA VAL A 44 17.81 8.28 5.36
C VAL A 44 17.27 8.20 3.93
N MET A 45 16.25 7.39 3.73
CA MET A 45 15.56 7.30 2.45
C MET A 45 14.91 8.64 2.08
N GLY A 46 14.35 9.34 3.09
CA GLY A 46 13.74 10.66 2.95
C GLY A 46 14.67 11.71 2.40
N ALA A 47 15.89 11.76 2.91
CA ALA A 47 16.91 12.71 2.48
C ALA A 47 17.28 12.57 0.99
N HIS A 48 17.22 11.36 0.46
CA HIS A 48 17.59 11.05 -0.93
C HIS A 48 16.41 11.02 -1.92
N LEU A 49 15.18 11.29 -1.47
CA LEU A 49 14.01 11.27 -2.36
C LEU A 49 14.08 12.34 -3.45
N GLN A 50 14.62 13.52 -3.14
CA GLN A 50 14.72 14.63 -4.08
C GLN A 50 15.96 14.57 -4.99
N ASP A 51 16.87 13.63 -4.73
CA ASP A 51 18.04 13.41 -5.59
C ASP A 51 17.63 12.95 -6.98
N PRO A 52 18.41 13.24 -8.03
CA PRO A 52 18.15 12.78 -9.39
C PRO A 52 18.06 11.25 -9.48
N GLY A 53 17.22 10.76 -10.39
CA GLY A 53 17.08 9.34 -10.65
C GLY A 53 15.83 8.72 -10.02
N ARG A 54 15.42 7.57 -10.54
CA ARG A 54 14.25 6.80 -10.06
C ARG A 54 14.61 5.67 -9.12
N LEU A 55 15.85 5.26 -9.10
CA LEU A 55 16.37 4.25 -8.21
C LEU A 55 17.24 4.92 -7.16
N MET A 56 17.11 4.48 -5.92
CA MET A 56 18.02 4.78 -4.84
C MET A 56 18.78 3.52 -4.49
N ASN A 57 20.08 3.62 -4.44
CA ASN A 57 20.94 2.55 -3.97
C ASN A 57 21.21 2.74 -2.48
N ILE A 58 20.83 1.74 -1.69
CA ILE A 58 21.06 1.71 -0.24
C ILE A 58 22.13 0.64 0.00
N PRO A 59 23.39 1.02 0.25
CA PRO A 59 24.44 0.05 0.53
C PRO A 59 24.18 -0.63 1.88
N VAL A 60 24.27 -1.94 1.92
CA VAL A 60 24.13 -2.75 3.13
C VAL A 60 25.36 -3.63 3.28
N LEU A 61 25.95 -3.63 4.48
CA LEU A 61 27.01 -4.55 4.80
C LEU A 61 26.43 -5.90 5.21
N ASN A 62 26.95 -6.97 4.63
CA ASN A 62 26.58 -8.32 5.02
C ASN A 62 27.18 -8.67 6.39
N ASP A 63 26.60 -9.66 7.05
CA ASP A 63 27.12 -10.15 8.31
C ASP A 63 28.38 -11.02 8.08
N LEU A 64 29.10 -11.26 9.14
CA LEU A 64 30.24 -12.16 9.12
C LEU A 64 29.76 -13.60 8.90
N SER A 65 30.36 -14.28 7.94
CA SER A 65 30.07 -15.68 7.61
C SER A 65 31.37 -16.48 7.53
N GLY A 66 31.29 -17.77 7.69
CA GLY A 66 32.42 -18.69 7.63
C GLY A 66 32.50 -19.60 8.85
N ASP A 67 33.16 -20.74 8.68
CA ASP A 67 33.37 -21.67 9.78
C ASP A 67 34.62 -21.30 10.57
N PRO A 68 34.61 -21.46 11.91
CA PRO A 68 35.78 -21.22 12.71
C PRO A 68 36.88 -22.24 12.38
N GLN A 69 38.12 -21.76 12.28
CA GLN A 69 39.28 -22.61 12.04
C GLN A 69 39.78 -23.23 13.36
N ASP A 70 40.39 -24.40 13.25
CA ASP A 70 41.12 -24.97 14.36
C ASP A 70 42.37 -24.14 14.67
N TRP A 71 42.52 -23.73 15.91
CA TRP A 71 43.69 -22.96 16.32
C TRP A 71 44.82 -23.87 16.71
N ASN A 72 45.80 -24.00 15.83
CA ASN A 72 47.00 -24.79 16.02
C ASN A 72 48.25 -23.97 15.71
N ASP A 73 49.43 -24.54 15.92
CA ASP A 73 50.71 -23.87 15.71
C ASP A 73 51.36 -24.18 14.34
N THR A 74 50.61 -24.87 13.45
CA THR A 74 51.10 -25.28 12.12
C THR A 74 50.43 -24.51 10.97
N ASP A 75 49.23 -24.08 11.15
CA ASP A 75 48.42 -23.44 10.13
C ASP A 75 48.19 -21.95 10.39
N ASP A 76 48.28 -21.13 9.36
CA ASP A 76 48.01 -19.73 9.43
C ASP A 76 46.46 -19.47 9.51
N ILE A 77 46.05 -18.46 10.31
CA ILE A 77 44.66 -18.05 10.38
C ILE A 77 44.31 -17.35 9.08
N SER A 78 43.26 -17.84 8.36
CA SER A 78 42.75 -17.21 7.16
C SER A 78 41.97 -15.95 7.52
N ILE A 79 42.13 -14.90 6.72
CA ILE A 79 41.42 -13.64 6.90
C ILE A 79 40.29 -13.60 5.87
N GLU A 80 39.06 -13.52 6.36
CA GLU A 80 37.88 -13.30 5.54
C GLU A 80 37.43 -11.83 5.63
N GLY A 81 36.88 -11.31 4.55
CA GLY A 81 36.43 -9.92 4.45
C GLY A 81 34.91 -9.80 4.52
N ILE A 82 34.43 -8.66 4.98
CA ILE A 82 33.00 -8.31 4.91
C ILE A 82 32.67 -7.90 3.47
N THR A 83 31.60 -8.46 2.93
CA THR A 83 31.04 -8.08 1.64
C THR A 83 29.91 -7.07 1.82
N SER A 84 29.62 -6.29 0.79
CA SER A 84 28.48 -5.37 0.77
C SER A 84 27.57 -5.70 -0.40
N ASP A 85 26.27 -5.64 -0.15
CA ASP A 85 25.23 -5.75 -1.16
C ASP A 85 24.49 -4.43 -1.33
N GLU A 86 23.75 -4.33 -2.42
CA GLU A 86 23.00 -3.13 -2.78
C GLU A 86 21.49 -3.42 -2.72
N HIS A 87 20.80 -2.70 -1.85
CA HIS A 87 19.35 -2.65 -1.86
C HIS A 87 18.91 -1.49 -2.74
N ASN A 88 18.29 -1.79 -3.85
CA ASN A 88 17.73 -0.79 -4.74
C ASN A 88 16.28 -0.49 -4.34
N ALA A 89 16.01 0.75 -3.94
CA ALA A 89 14.66 1.25 -3.69
C ALA A 89 14.18 2.08 -4.88
N ILE A 90 12.90 1.97 -5.22
CA ILE A 90 12.30 2.70 -6.33
C ILE A 90 11.55 3.95 -5.85
N LYS A 91 11.70 5.06 -6.58
CA LYS A 91 10.96 6.31 -6.39
C LYS A 91 9.77 6.37 -7.33
N PHE A 92 8.57 6.57 -6.78
CA PHE A 92 7.36 6.81 -7.53
C PHE A 92 7.09 8.31 -7.61
N TYR A 93 7.17 8.85 -8.81
CA TYR A 93 6.82 10.25 -9.09
C TYR A 93 5.33 10.32 -9.36
N GLN A 94 4.59 10.95 -8.47
CA GLN A 94 3.14 11.01 -8.53
C GLN A 94 2.67 12.46 -8.70
N ALA A 95 1.73 12.67 -9.60
CA ALA A 95 1.07 13.95 -9.80
C ALA A 95 -0.44 13.74 -9.96
N LYS A 96 -1.21 14.65 -9.38
CA LYS A 96 -2.66 14.69 -9.55
C LYS A 96 -3.14 16.12 -9.58
N ALA A 97 -4.12 16.38 -10.43
CA ALA A 97 -4.80 17.66 -10.50
C ALA A 97 -6.30 17.44 -10.35
N PHE A 98 -6.94 18.32 -9.58
CA PHE A 98 -8.39 18.43 -9.50
C PHE A 98 -8.77 19.88 -9.80
N GLY A 99 -9.83 20.08 -10.56
CA GLY A 99 -10.24 21.41 -10.99
C GLY A 99 -11.74 21.57 -11.09
N GLN A 100 -12.16 22.81 -11.27
CA GLN A 100 -13.55 23.24 -11.43
C GLN A 100 -13.65 24.36 -12.44
N THR A 101 -14.88 24.60 -12.93
CA THR A 101 -15.21 25.79 -13.71
C THR A 101 -15.91 26.82 -12.81
N ASP A 102 -15.59 28.10 -12.99
CA ASP A 102 -16.20 29.20 -12.22
C ASP A 102 -17.72 29.23 -12.43
N PHE A 103 -18.18 28.95 -13.65
CA PHE A 103 -19.60 28.90 -13.97
C PHE A 103 -20.34 27.81 -13.19
N ALA A 104 -19.75 26.60 -13.09
CA ALA A 104 -20.35 25.51 -12.31
C ALA A 104 -20.46 25.86 -10.82
N GLU A 105 -19.44 26.50 -10.23
CA GLU A 105 -19.47 26.94 -8.85
C GLU A 105 -20.55 28.04 -8.62
N GLN A 106 -20.61 29.02 -9.52
CA GLN A 106 -21.58 30.12 -9.44
C GLN A 106 -23.04 29.65 -9.55
N VAL A 107 -23.33 28.72 -10.46
CA VAL A 107 -24.70 28.25 -10.70
C VAL A 107 -25.14 27.24 -9.64
N SER A 108 -24.25 26.34 -9.22
CA SER A 108 -24.58 25.31 -8.22
C SER A 108 -24.53 25.82 -6.78
N GLY A 109 -23.76 26.88 -6.50
CA GLY A 109 -23.49 27.35 -5.14
C GLY A 109 -22.57 26.42 -4.35
N ALA A 110 -21.98 25.39 -4.97
CA ALA A 110 -21.08 24.43 -4.34
C ALA A 110 -19.68 25.01 -4.19
N GLN A 111 -19.11 24.93 -2.98
CA GLN A 111 -17.72 25.36 -2.73
C GLN A 111 -16.73 24.25 -3.13
N VAL A 112 -16.63 23.97 -4.43
CA VAL A 112 -15.87 22.83 -4.98
C VAL A 112 -14.39 22.98 -4.71
N GLN A 113 -13.81 24.16 -4.84
CA GLN A 113 -12.39 24.39 -4.63
C GLN A 113 -11.98 24.17 -3.17
N GLY A 114 -12.75 24.68 -2.22
CA GLY A 114 -12.52 24.43 -0.79
C GLY A 114 -12.59 22.94 -0.45
N ARG A 115 -13.53 22.23 -1.08
CA ARG A 115 -13.68 20.80 -0.96
C ARG A 115 -12.47 20.03 -1.51
N ILE A 116 -11.98 20.39 -2.69
CA ILE A 116 -10.79 19.79 -3.30
C ILE A 116 -9.60 19.95 -2.35
N THR A 117 -9.36 21.15 -1.85
CA THR A 117 -8.23 21.45 -0.95
C THR A 117 -8.30 20.63 0.32
N SER A 118 -9.47 20.56 0.98
CA SER A 118 -9.64 19.84 2.25
C SER A 118 -9.50 18.31 2.09
N ARG A 119 -9.81 17.76 0.91
CA ARG A 119 -9.81 16.30 0.68
C ARG A 119 -8.56 15.78 -0.02
N PHE A 120 -7.65 16.64 -0.43
CA PHE A 120 -6.46 16.24 -1.19
C PHE A 120 -5.52 15.34 -0.36
N SER A 121 -5.38 15.62 0.94
CA SER A 121 -4.59 14.79 1.86
C SER A 121 -5.14 13.36 1.95
N ASN A 122 -6.46 13.23 2.13
CA ASN A 122 -7.12 11.92 2.20
C ASN A 122 -6.97 11.13 0.89
N TYR A 123 -6.99 11.82 -0.25
CA TYR A 123 -6.72 11.19 -1.54
C TYR A 123 -5.33 10.53 -1.56
N TRP A 124 -4.30 11.23 -1.09
CA TRP A 124 -2.95 10.68 -1.06
C TRP A 124 -2.80 9.54 -0.07
N GLN A 125 -3.44 9.60 1.10
CA GLN A 125 -3.45 8.49 2.05
C GLN A 125 -4.01 7.20 1.43
N GLY A 126 -5.11 7.29 0.68
CA GLY A 126 -5.65 6.14 -0.06
C GLY A 126 -4.74 5.63 -1.17
N GLN A 127 -3.95 6.52 -1.82
CA GLN A 127 -2.98 6.09 -2.83
C GLN A 127 -1.75 5.42 -2.19
N ASP A 128 -1.36 5.83 -0.98
CA ASP A 128 -0.27 5.20 -0.25
C ASP A 128 -0.64 3.78 0.21
N GLU A 129 -1.86 3.60 0.70
CA GLU A 129 -2.38 2.28 1.08
C GLU A 129 -2.44 1.33 -0.13
N ARG A 130 -2.93 1.85 -1.26
CA ARG A 130 -2.95 1.11 -2.52
C ARG A 130 -1.54 0.71 -3.00
N LEU A 131 -0.57 1.63 -2.90
CA LEU A 131 0.84 1.34 -3.22
C LEU A 131 1.41 0.25 -2.32
N LEU A 132 1.11 0.33 -1.02
CA LEU A 132 1.56 -0.65 -0.03
C LEU A 132 1.05 -2.05 -0.36
N LEU A 133 -0.25 -2.20 -0.61
CA LEU A 133 -0.83 -3.49 -0.99
C LEU A 133 -0.30 -4.01 -2.32
N ALA A 134 -0.06 -3.12 -3.29
CA ALA A 134 0.54 -3.49 -4.57
C ALA A 134 1.97 -4.04 -4.39
N ILE A 135 2.76 -3.44 -3.49
CA ILE A 135 4.11 -3.92 -3.16
C ILE A 135 4.03 -5.28 -2.46
N LEU A 136 3.16 -5.43 -1.45
CA LEU A 136 2.96 -6.71 -0.76
C LEU A 136 2.56 -7.82 -1.72
N ASN A 137 1.60 -7.56 -2.60
CA ASN A 137 1.19 -8.55 -3.59
C ASN A 137 2.35 -8.91 -4.54
N ASN A 138 3.12 -7.92 -4.99
CA ASN A 138 4.18 -8.14 -5.95
C ASN A 138 5.37 -8.90 -5.35
N MET A 139 5.74 -8.65 -4.08
CA MET A 139 6.83 -9.39 -3.45
C MET A 139 6.51 -10.89 -3.29
N PHE A 140 5.24 -11.27 -3.14
CA PHE A 140 4.81 -12.66 -3.09
C PHE A 140 4.55 -13.30 -4.47
N LEU A 141 4.87 -12.61 -5.57
CA LEU A 141 5.01 -13.23 -6.88
C LEU A 141 6.37 -13.91 -7.07
N LEU A 142 7.34 -13.63 -6.20
CA LEU A 142 8.66 -14.23 -6.21
C LEU A 142 8.59 -15.65 -5.62
N ASP A 143 9.04 -16.66 -6.36
CA ASP A 143 8.97 -18.07 -5.95
C ASP A 143 9.71 -18.31 -4.63
N ASP A 144 10.91 -17.74 -4.48
CA ASP A 144 11.71 -17.85 -3.25
C ASP A 144 10.98 -17.27 -2.02
N MET A 145 10.21 -16.18 -2.22
CA MET A 145 9.37 -15.61 -1.16
C MET A 145 8.16 -16.48 -0.85
N GLN A 146 7.56 -17.09 -1.88
CA GLN A 146 6.46 -18.02 -1.66
C GLN A 146 6.92 -19.24 -0.86
N GLU A 147 8.06 -19.83 -1.21
CA GLU A 147 8.60 -20.98 -0.52
C GLU A 147 9.00 -20.65 0.93
N ALA A 148 9.73 -19.57 1.13
CA ALA A 148 10.29 -19.23 2.45
C ALA A 148 9.27 -18.58 3.41
N LYS A 149 8.41 -17.68 2.91
CA LYS A 149 7.61 -16.74 3.71
C LYS A 149 6.12 -16.76 3.38
N SER A 150 5.61 -17.79 2.71
CA SER A 150 4.17 -17.90 2.49
C SER A 150 3.60 -19.26 2.88
N PHE A 151 2.29 -19.29 3.10
CA PHE A 151 1.53 -20.51 3.34
C PHE A 151 0.21 -20.46 2.58
N GLY A 152 -0.21 -21.59 1.99
CA GLY A 152 -1.49 -21.69 1.30
C GLY A 152 -1.49 -21.16 -0.14
N PHE A 153 -0.35 -20.81 -0.72
CA PHE A 153 -0.27 -20.37 -2.12
C PHE A 153 -0.35 -21.55 -3.10
N ASP A 154 0.26 -22.70 -2.76
CA ASP A 154 0.19 -23.92 -3.56
C ASP A 154 -1.19 -24.57 -3.49
N LYS A 155 -1.76 -24.63 -2.30
CA LYS A 155 -3.07 -25.21 -2.03
C LYS A 155 -3.83 -24.34 -1.04
N VAL A 156 -4.86 -23.68 -1.53
CA VAL A 156 -5.71 -22.83 -0.70
C VAL A 156 -6.65 -23.72 0.12
N GLU A 157 -6.53 -23.64 1.44
CA GLU A 157 -7.36 -24.37 2.40
C GLU A 157 -8.23 -23.41 3.21
N ASP A 158 -9.22 -23.96 3.91
CA ASP A 158 -10.06 -23.16 4.79
C ASP A 158 -9.28 -22.60 5.97
N LEU A 159 -9.70 -21.42 6.44
CA LEU A 159 -9.12 -20.78 7.62
C LEU A 159 -9.23 -21.70 8.83
N SER A 160 -8.11 -22.03 9.44
CA SER A 160 -8.04 -22.81 10.68
C SER A 160 -6.91 -22.31 11.59
N ALA A 161 -7.05 -22.54 12.89
CA ALA A 161 -6.00 -22.21 13.85
C ALA A 161 -4.66 -22.92 13.55
N GLY A 162 -4.73 -24.17 13.10
CA GLY A 162 -3.54 -24.96 12.77
C GLY A 162 -2.79 -24.38 11.56
N ASN A 163 -3.50 -24.06 10.50
CA ASN A 163 -2.92 -23.48 9.28
C ASN A 163 -2.36 -22.08 9.54
N TYR A 164 -3.03 -21.30 10.39
CA TYR A 164 -2.53 -19.99 10.80
C TYR A 164 -1.21 -20.10 11.58
N LEU A 165 -1.11 -21.03 12.55
CA LEU A 165 0.13 -21.25 13.28
C LEU A 165 1.25 -21.76 12.37
N ALA A 166 0.91 -22.62 11.39
CA ALA A 166 1.85 -23.05 10.36
C ALA A 166 2.34 -21.88 9.48
N ALA A 167 1.46 -20.92 9.17
CA ALA A 167 1.86 -19.71 8.48
C ALA A 167 2.79 -18.84 9.33
N LEU A 168 2.45 -18.63 10.61
CA LEU A 168 3.32 -17.85 11.52
C LEU A 168 4.67 -18.50 11.75
N SER A 169 4.77 -19.83 11.76
CA SER A 169 6.06 -20.52 11.92
C SER A 169 7.06 -20.18 10.80
N ARG A 170 6.56 -19.74 9.61
CA ARG A 170 7.41 -19.25 8.52
C ARG A 170 8.11 -17.92 8.84
N MET A 171 7.67 -17.20 9.86
CA MET A 171 8.37 -16.01 10.32
C MET A 171 9.72 -16.34 11.01
N GLY A 172 9.84 -17.55 11.57
CA GLY A 172 11.05 -18.02 12.21
C GLY A 172 11.20 -17.47 13.64
N ASP A 173 12.43 -17.42 14.13
CA ASP A 173 12.80 -16.99 15.48
C ASP A 173 12.75 -15.46 15.68
N VAL A 174 12.61 -14.72 14.59
CA VAL A 174 12.47 -13.25 14.60
C VAL A 174 11.08 -12.82 15.09
N ALA A 175 10.10 -13.73 15.10
CA ALA A 175 8.74 -13.43 15.52
C ALA A 175 8.63 -13.18 17.03
N THR A 176 8.55 -11.91 17.41
CA THR A 176 8.14 -11.52 18.75
C THR A 176 6.68 -11.11 18.71
N PRO A 177 5.74 -11.77 19.42
CA PRO A 177 4.30 -11.48 19.32
C PRO A 177 3.93 -10.02 19.55
N SER A 178 4.67 -9.34 20.43
CA SER A 178 4.46 -7.92 20.74
C SER A 178 4.83 -6.96 19.59
N LEU A 179 5.65 -7.42 18.62
CA LEU A 179 6.14 -6.63 17.51
C LEU A 179 5.45 -6.98 16.18
N THR A 180 4.67 -8.05 16.15
CA THR A 180 3.99 -8.51 14.92
C THR A 180 2.60 -7.88 14.82
N ARG A 181 2.22 -7.48 13.62
CA ARG A 181 0.86 -7.03 13.27
C ARG A 181 0.25 -7.99 12.26
N LEU A 182 -1.02 -8.28 12.44
CA LEU A 182 -1.79 -9.09 11.50
C LEU A 182 -2.71 -8.18 10.70
N VAL A 183 -2.50 -8.14 9.39
CA VAL A 183 -3.31 -7.33 8.46
C VAL A 183 -4.30 -8.23 7.76
N VAL A 184 -5.59 -7.96 7.92
CA VAL A 184 -6.68 -8.79 7.41
C VAL A 184 -7.86 -7.91 6.97
N ASN A 185 -8.71 -8.42 6.09
CA ASN A 185 -9.97 -7.76 5.79
C ASN A 185 -11.03 -8.00 6.88
N SER A 186 -12.03 -7.13 6.95
CA SER A 186 -13.10 -7.21 7.96
C SER A 186 -13.87 -8.54 7.90
N ALA A 187 -14.12 -9.08 6.72
CA ALA A 187 -14.80 -10.37 6.55
C ALA A 187 -14.02 -11.52 7.24
N THR A 188 -12.69 -11.51 7.14
CA THR A 188 -11.83 -12.46 7.84
C THR A 188 -11.93 -12.31 9.35
N VAL A 189 -11.95 -11.06 9.86
CA VAL A 189 -12.10 -10.82 11.31
C VAL A 189 -13.40 -11.44 11.83
N TYR A 190 -14.51 -11.28 11.13
CA TYR A 190 -15.78 -11.92 11.52
C TYR A 190 -15.73 -13.45 11.43
N ALA A 191 -15.09 -14.01 10.41
CA ALA A 191 -14.87 -15.46 10.32
C ALA A 191 -14.02 -16.00 11.48
N MET A 192 -12.99 -15.26 11.87
CA MET A 192 -12.15 -15.59 13.04
C MET A 192 -12.94 -15.52 14.35
N ARG A 193 -13.83 -14.53 14.49
CA ARG A 193 -14.72 -14.40 15.67
C ARG A 193 -15.70 -15.59 15.78
N GLU A 194 -16.28 -16.01 14.65
CA GLU A 194 -17.16 -17.20 14.64
C GLU A 194 -16.43 -18.45 15.13
N GLN A 195 -15.18 -18.61 14.76
CA GLN A 195 -14.33 -19.74 15.19
C GLN A 195 -13.76 -19.57 16.62
N ASN A 196 -14.13 -18.51 17.34
CA ASN A 196 -13.58 -18.16 18.66
C ASN A 196 -12.04 -18.02 18.68
N LEU A 197 -11.45 -17.57 17.59
CA LEU A 197 -10.01 -17.40 17.46
C LEU A 197 -9.55 -16.02 17.95
N ILE A 198 -10.45 -15.06 18.11
CA ILE A 198 -10.13 -13.69 18.50
C ILE A 198 -10.41 -13.48 19.97
N ALA A 199 -9.46 -12.87 20.67
CA ALA A 199 -9.61 -12.34 22.01
C ALA A 199 -9.66 -10.80 21.96
N ASP A 200 -10.73 -10.21 22.50
CA ASP A 200 -10.81 -8.77 22.69
C ASP A 200 -10.18 -8.42 24.04
N VAL A 201 -8.97 -7.88 24.02
CA VAL A 201 -8.26 -7.46 25.23
C VAL A 201 -8.66 -6.03 25.56
N GLN A 202 -9.35 -5.86 26.70
CA GLN A 202 -9.68 -4.55 27.23
C GLN A 202 -8.58 -4.10 28.21
N PRO A 203 -7.80 -3.06 27.88
CA PRO A 203 -6.82 -2.52 28.80
C PRO A 203 -7.50 -1.96 30.07
N SER A 204 -6.86 -2.09 31.23
CA SER A 204 -7.41 -1.77 32.54
C SER A 204 -7.77 -0.30 32.81
N GLN A 205 -7.55 0.60 31.87
CA GLN A 205 -7.89 2.02 32.02
C GLN A 205 -8.45 2.62 30.71
N GLY A 206 -9.71 2.34 30.40
CA GLY A 206 -10.51 3.14 29.45
C GLY A 206 -9.96 3.32 28.02
N ALA A 207 -8.91 2.60 27.65
CA ALA A 207 -8.33 2.64 26.32
C ALA A 207 -9.11 1.74 25.34
N THR A 208 -8.93 1.98 24.07
CA THR A 208 -9.56 1.26 22.97
C THR A 208 -9.37 -0.25 23.10
N VAL A 209 -10.45 -1.02 22.93
CA VAL A 209 -10.39 -2.49 22.87
C VAL A 209 -9.45 -2.91 21.74
N LEU A 210 -8.38 -3.63 22.06
CA LEU A 210 -7.48 -4.21 21.08
C LEU A 210 -7.97 -5.60 20.70
N THR A 211 -8.36 -5.76 19.45
CA THR A 211 -8.69 -7.06 18.89
C THR A 211 -7.39 -7.79 18.59
N THR A 212 -7.16 -8.92 19.24
CA THR A 212 -5.93 -9.71 19.07
C THR A 212 -6.24 -11.14 18.68
N TYR A 213 -5.38 -11.73 17.88
CA TYR A 213 -5.36 -13.17 17.62
C TYR A 213 -4.04 -13.75 18.14
N ASN A 214 -4.13 -14.66 19.09
CA ASN A 214 -2.97 -15.26 19.75
C ASN A 214 -1.97 -14.20 20.30
N GLY A 215 -2.50 -13.09 20.83
CA GLY A 215 -1.69 -11.98 21.35
C GLY A 215 -1.17 -10.99 20.29
N ILE A 216 -1.41 -11.25 19.01
CA ILE A 216 -0.98 -10.38 17.89
C ILE A 216 -2.11 -9.40 17.59
N PRO A 217 -1.86 -8.08 17.60
CA PRO A 217 -2.87 -7.09 17.25
C PRO A 217 -3.26 -7.17 15.78
N ILE A 218 -4.57 -7.03 15.53
CA ILE A 218 -5.17 -7.09 14.21
C ILE A 218 -5.37 -5.66 13.67
N VAL A 219 -4.95 -5.46 12.42
CA VAL A 219 -5.23 -4.26 11.62
C VAL A 219 -6.20 -4.63 10.52
N GLU A 220 -7.39 -4.04 10.56
CA GLU A 220 -8.43 -4.28 9.56
C GLU A 220 -8.22 -3.37 8.35
N ASP A 221 -8.15 -3.96 7.15
CA ASP A 221 -8.05 -3.26 5.89
C ASP A 221 -8.89 -3.95 4.81
N ASP A 222 -9.97 -3.29 4.39
CA ASP A 222 -10.90 -3.84 3.39
C ASP A 222 -10.42 -3.67 1.94
N ASP A 223 -9.25 -3.07 1.71
CA ASP A 223 -8.61 -3.05 0.39
C ASP A 223 -7.89 -4.36 0.06
N ILE A 224 -7.67 -5.22 1.05
CA ILE A 224 -7.19 -6.58 0.81
C ILE A 224 -8.21 -7.32 -0.05
N PRO A 225 -7.79 -7.88 -1.20
CA PRO A 225 -8.69 -8.56 -2.11
C PRO A 225 -9.42 -9.73 -1.43
N LEU A 226 -10.73 -9.77 -1.59
CA LEU A 226 -11.58 -10.89 -1.23
C LEU A 226 -12.28 -11.37 -2.51
N GLU A 227 -11.97 -12.57 -2.94
CA GLU A 227 -12.54 -13.16 -4.13
C GLU A 227 -13.97 -13.69 -3.86
N ALA A 228 -14.75 -13.87 -4.92
CA ALA A 228 -16.14 -14.30 -4.79
C ALA A 228 -16.29 -15.72 -4.21
N ASP A 229 -15.25 -16.54 -4.31
CA ASP A 229 -15.18 -17.89 -3.74
C ASP A 229 -14.74 -17.92 -2.27
N GLY A 230 -14.54 -16.75 -1.66
CA GLY A 230 -14.06 -16.61 -0.29
C GLY A 230 -12.55 -16.62 -0.13
N THR A 231 -11.79 -16.70 -1.23
CA THR A 231 -10.32 -16.68 -1.16
C THR A 231 -9.82 -15.27 -0.82
N THR A 232 -8.93 -15.19 0.15
CA THR A 232 -8.28 -13.95 0.59
C THR A 232 -6.87 -14.23 1.12
N THR A 233 -6.11 -13.17 1.34
CA THR A 233 -4.76 -13.26 1.89
C THR A 233 -4.65 -12.39 3.12
N MET A 234 -4.04 -12.90 4.18
CA MET A 234 -3.61 -12.10 5.33
C MET A 234 -2.10 -11.93 5.33
N TYR A 235 -1.65 -10.83 5.92
CA TYR A 235 -0.23 -10.55 6.06
C TYR A 235 0.12 -10.40 7.53
N ALA A 236 1.08 -11.19 8.00
CA ALA A 236 1.71 -10.99 9.29
C ALA A 236 3.00 -10.20 9.08
N MET A 237 3.11 -9.05 9.74
CA MET A 237 4.20 -8.10 9.52
C MET A 237 4.80 -7.70 10.85
N MET A 238 6.13 -7.62 10.90
CA MET A 238 6.88 -7.04 12.01
C MET A 238 6.87 -5.52 11.93
N ASP A 239 7.20 -4.87 13.04
CA ASP A 239 7.46 -3.44 13.05
C ASP A 239 8.65 -3.15 12.13
N GLY A 240 8.49 -2.17 11.23
CA GLY A 240 9.53 -1.82 10.26
C GLY A 240 9.71 -2.81 9.10
N ALA A 241 8.77 -3.72 8.87
CA ALA A 241 8.80 -4.62 7.71
C ALA A 241 8.81 -3.87 6.38
N LEU A 242 8.21 -2.69 6.36
CA LEU A 242 8.24 -1.76 5.23
C LEU A 242 8.78 -0.40 5.69
N ARG A 243 9.67 0.16 4.89
CA ARG A 243 10.18 1.53 5.06
C ARG A 243 9.44 2.46 4.13
N TYR A 244 8.97 3.57 4.64
CA TYR A 244 8.19 4.55 3.90
C TYR A 244 8.83 5.93 4.00
N SER A 245 8.88 6.62 2.88
CA SER A 245 9.24 8.03 2.87
C SER A 245 8.53 8.78 1.75
N THR A 246 8.18 10.03 2.01
CA THR A 246 7.54 10.90 1.04
C THR A 246 8.14 12.30 1.09
N ALA A 247 8.28 12.91 -0.06
CA ALA A 247 8.75 14.27 -0.20
C ALA A 247 7.91 15.04 -1.23
N PRO A 248 7.72 16.36 -1.06
CA PRO A 248 7.18 17.18 -2.12
C PRO A 248 8.14 17.18 -3.31
N ALA A 249 7.62 17.39 -4.52
CA ALA A 249 8.48 17.61 -5.67
C ALA A 249 9.38 18.83 -5.43
N SER A 250 10.61 18.79 -5.91
CA SER A 250 11.60 19.88 -5.70
C SER A 250 11.16 21.21 -6.31
N GLN A 251 10.34 21.15 -7.36
CA GLN A 251 9.80 22.35 -8.04
C GLN A 251 8.29 22.23 -8.14
N ASN A 252 7.57 23.32 -7.80
CA ASN A 252 6.12 23.43 -7.95
C ASN A 252 5.34 22.23 -7.39
N ALA A 253 5.65 21.83 -6.16
CA ALA A 253 4.97 20.71 -5.50
C ALA A 253 3.46 20.93 -5.45
N VAL A 254 3.01 22.13 -5.13
CA VAL A 254 1.61 22.56 -5.13
C VAL A 254 1.48 23.79 -6.01
N GLU A 255 0.60 23.73 -6.99
CA GLU A 255 0.39 24.79 -7.96
C GLU A 255 -1.10 24.96 -8.25
N VAL A 256 -1.56 26.20 -8.31
CA VAL A 256 -2.89 26.55 -8.79
C VAL A 256 -2.76 27.11 -10.18
N THR A 257 -3.32 26.43 -11.15
CA THR A 257 -3.35 26.91 -12.55
C THR A 257 -4.73 27.43 -12.87
N ARG A 258 -4.82 28.61 -13.51
CA ARG A 258 -6.07 29.23 -13.92
C ARG A 258 -6.05 29.50 -15.43
N ASP A 259 -7.13 29.15 -16.09
CA ASP A 259 -7.43 29.54 -17.45
C ASP A 259 -8.71 30.39 -17.46
N SER A 260 -8.54 31.69 -17.65
CA SER A 260 -9.65 32.66 -17.60
C SER A 260 -10.51 32.70 -18.86
N LEU A 261 -10.01 32.20 -19.99
CA LEU A 261 -10.68 32.24 -21.29
C LEU A 261 -11.37 30.93 -21.59
N GLY A 262 -10.89 29.82 -21.08
CA GLY A 262 -11.47 28.49 -21.34
C GLY A 262 -12.76 28.27 -20.54
N LYS A 263 -13.85 27.89 -21.23
CA LYS A 263 -15.11 27.42 -20.61
C LYS A 263 -15.70 28.32 -19.52
N GLY A 264 -15.60 29.65 -19.69
CA GLY A 264 -16.11 30.62 -18.72
C GLY A 264 -15.24 30.82 -17.49
N GLY A 265 -13.97 30.43 -17.56
CA GLY A 265 -13.01 30.41 -16.43
C GLY A 265 -12.96 29.05 -15.74
N GLN A 266 -11.75 28.54 -15.59
CA GLN A 266 -11.52 27.27 -14.90
C GLN A 266 -10.22 27.36 -14.09
N SER A 267 -10.21 26.67 -12.95
CA SER A 267 -9.04 26.58 -12.08
C SER A 267 -8.76 25.12 -11.71
N ALA A 268 -7.49 24.79 -11.55
CA ALA A 268 -7.07 23.46 -11.10
C ALA A 268 -5.97 23.56 -10.05
N LEU A 269 -6.09 22.77 -9.00
CA LEU A 269 -5.07 22.54 -7.98
C LEU A 269 -4.28 21.31 -8.39
N ILE A 270 -2.98 21.49 -8.62
CA ILE A 270 -2.06 20.44 -8.99
C ILE A 270 -1.19 20.14 -7.78
N ASN A 271 -1.03 18.86 -7.46
CA ASN A 271 -0.09 18.43 -6.43
C ASN A 271 0.83 17.36 -7.02
N ARG A 272 2.14 17.52 -6.74
CA ARG A 272 3.20 16.63 -7.19
C ARG A 272 4.02 16.19 -5.99
N ARG A 273 4.24 14.88 -5.87
CA ARG A 273 5.04 14.31 -4.79
C ARG A 273 5.92 13.16 -5.28
N ILE A 274 6.92 12.85 -4.51
CA ILE A 274 7.76 11.68 -4.67
C ILE A 274 7.51 10.80 -3.46
N VAL A 275 7.25 9.53 -3.68
CA VAL A 275 7.05 8.55 -2.61
C VAL A 275 7.92 7.33 -2.88
N SER A 276 8.49 6.76 -1.85
CA SER A 276 9.17 5.48 -1.89
C SER A 276 8.67 4.61 -0.76
N MET A 277 8.35 3.37 -1.08
CA MET A 277 8.10 2.31 -0.12
C MET A 277 9.01 1.14 -0.46
N HIS A 278 9.76 0.71 0.53
CA HIS A 278 10.77 -0.31 0.36
C HIS A 278 10.57 -1.44 1.37
N PRO A 279 10.32 -2.69 0.92
CA PRO A 279 10.24 -3.83 1.81
C PRO A 279 11.65 -4.16 2.33
N ASN A 280 11.74 -4.36 3.66
CA ASN A 280 13.01 -4.68 4.28
C ASN A 280 13.47 -6.09 3.87
N GLY A 281 14.73 -6.20 3.45
CA GLY A 281 15.33 -7.46 3.00
C GLY A 281 15.16 -7.78 1.51
N LEU A 282 14.34 -7.01 0.77
CA LEU A 282 14.22 -7.14 -0.67
C LEU A 282 14.78 -5.89 -1.35
N GLY A 283 15.30 -6.04 -2.57
CA GLY A 283 15.71 -4.95 -3.44
C GLY A 283 14.85 -4.92 -4.70
N TYR A 284 14.65 -3.74 -5.27
CA TYR A 284 14.06 -3.65 -6.61
C TYR A 284 15.01 -4.28 -7.64
N ASP A 285 14.49 -5.14 -8.50
CA ASP A 285 15.28 -5.76 -9.55
C ASP A 285 15.50 -4.76 -10.70
N VAL A 286 16.74 -4.31 -10.86
CA VAL A 286 17.14 -3.33 -11.88
C VAL A 286 16.98 -3.82 -13.32
N THR A 287 16.81 -5.13 -13.52
CA THR A 287 16.52 -5.71 -14.82
C THR A 287 15.07 -5.46 -15.25
N GLN A 288 14.19 -5.18 -14.31
CA GLN A 288 12.79 -4.84 -14.56
C GLN A 288 12.62 -3.38 -14.97
N PRO A 289 11.59 -3.06 -15.78
CA PRO A 289 11.38 -1.71 -16.28
C PRO A 289 10.93 -0.76 -15.15
N TYR A 290 11.81 0.12 -14.70
CA TYR A 290 11.54 1.14 -13.68
C TYR A 290 11.03 2.46 -14.26
N VAL A 291 11.28 2.72 -15.56
CA VAL A 291 10.78 3.92 -16.23
C VAL A 291 9.30 3.77 -16.55
N GLY A 292 8.48 4.69 -16.05
CA GLY A 292 7.03 4.64 -16.25
C GLY A 292 6.31 3.56 -15.42
N LEU A 293 6.95 3.04 -14.37
CA LEU A 293 6.28 2.21 -13.39
C LEU A 293 5.28 3.06 -12.59
N THR A 294 4.05 2.61 -12.55
CA THR A 294 2.95 3.23 -11.81
C THR A 294 2.34 2.22 -10.85
N VAL A 295 1.58 2.68 -9.86
CA VAL A 295 0.87 1.79 -8.92
C VAL A 295 -0.01 0.79 -9.66
N ASN A 296 -0.73 1.23 -10.70
CA ASN A 296 -1.57 0.35 -11.52
C ASN A 296 -0.78 -0.78 -12.20
N LYS A 297 0.42 -0.48 -12.72
CA LYS A 297 1.27 -1.50 -13.32
C LYS A 297 1.78 -2.49 -12.31
N LEU A 298 2.08 -2.02 -11.10
CA LEU A 298 2.53 -2.88 -10.01
C LEU A 298 1.40 -3.80 -9.53
N GLU A 299 0.17 -3.30 -9.41
CA GLU A 299 -1.01 -4.09 -9.04
C GLU A 299 -1.38 -5.18 -10.06
N THR A 300 -1.21 -4.88 -11.34
CA THR A 300 -1.54 -5.81 -12.43
C THR A 300 -0.35 -6.65 -12.89
N ALA A 301 0.77 -6.54 -12.20
CA ALA A 301 1.97 -7.28 -12.54
C ALA A 301 1.78 -8.78 -12.34
N THR A 302 2.28 -9.55 -13.29
CA THR A 302 2.36 -11.03 -13.23
C THR A 302 3.79 -11.52 -13.01
N THR A 303 4.75 -10.61 -13.03
CA THR A 303 6.17 -10.86 -12.80
C THR A 303 6.64 -10.11 -11.57
N PRO A 304 7.54 -10.67 -10.75
CA PRO A 304 8.08 -9.97 -9.61
C PRO A 304 8.98 -8.81 -10.05
N TYR A 305 8.85 -7.68 -9.39
CA TYR A 305 9.75 -6.52 -9.54
C TYR A 305 10.81 -6.45 -8.46
N TYR A 306 10.73 -7.33 -7.48
CA TYR A 306 11.66 -7.40 -6.36
C TYR A 306 12.47 -8.67 -6.42
N LYS A 307 13.64 -8.65 -5.78
CA LYS A 307 14.51 -9.81 -5.55
C LYS A 307 14.91 -9.84 -4.08
N ILE A 308 15.19 -11.02 -3.55
CA ILE A 308 15.75 -11.17 -2.20
C ILE A 308 17.21 -10.73 -2.24
N VAL A 309 17.62 -9.91 -1.29
CA VAL A 309 19.01 -9.42 -1.15
C VAL A 309 19.62 -9.88 0.17
N THR A 310 18.82 -10.01 1.22
CA THR A 310 19.28 -10.51 2.52
C THR A 310 18.81 -11.94 2.76
N ASP A 311 19.34 -12.58 3.81
CA ASP A 311 18.83 -13.89 4.24
C ASP A 311 17.29 -13.82 4.44
N PRO A 312 16.52 -14.73 3.85
CA PRO A 312 15.06 -14.78 4.04
C PRO A 312 14.61 -14.80 5.49
N ARG A 313 15.44 -15.27 6.43
CA ARG A 313 15.15 -15.23 7.87
C ARG A 313 14.91 -13.83 8.37
N ASN A 314 15.61 -12.84 7.84
CA ASN A 314 15.52 -11.43 8.24
C ASN A 314 14.33 -10.69 7.64
N ILE A 315 13.57 -11.33 6.75
CA ILE A 315 12.37 -10.74 6.16
C ILE A 315 11.20 -10.87 7.13
N GLY A 316 10.73 -9.76 7.65
CA GLY A 316 9.68 -9.68 8.66
C GLY A 316 8.25 -9.64 8.12
N THR A 317 7.99 -10.26 6.96
CA THR A 317 6.66 -10.31 6.35
C THR A 317 6.34 -11.73 5.92
N VAL A 318 5.18 -12.23 6.33
CA VAL A 318 4.64 -13.55 5.96
C VAL A 318 3.24 -13.37 5.38
N ALA A 319 2.94 -14.07 4.28
CA ALA A 319 1.60 -14.10 3.70
C ALA A 319 0.95 -15.47 3.91
N TYR A 320 -0.34 -15.46 4.25
CA TYR A 320 -1.16 -16.67 4.32
C TYR A 320 -2.39 -16.50 3.45
N LYS A 321 -2.51 -17.36 2.43
CA LYS A 321 -3.66 -17.41 1.51
C LYS A 321 -4.60 -18.54 1.92
N PHE A 322 -5.88 -18.22 2.10
CA PHE A 322 -6.88 -19.17 2.63
C PHE A 322 -8.27 -18.83 2.11
N LYS A 323 -9.23 -19.68 2.44
CA LYS A 323 -10.66 -19.47 2.17
C LYS A 323 -11.42 -19.21 3.45
N ILE A 324 -12.39 -18.30 3.37
CA ILE A 324 -13.43 -18.09 4.37
C ILE A 324 -14.78 -18.53 3.84
N ASP A 325 -15.74 -18.78 4.73
CA ASP A 325 -17.10 -19.13 4.35
C ASP A 325 -17.68 -18.03 3.44
N PRO A 326 -18.20 -18.39 2.24
CA PRO A 326 -18.79 -17.44 1.31
C PRO A 326 -19.92 -16.57 1.89
N LYS A 327 -20.54 -16.97 3.00
CA LYS A 327 -21.55 -16.14 3.70
C LYS A 327 -21.02 -14.78 4.16
N TYR A 328 -19.71 -14.65 4.38
CA TYR A 328 -19.04 -13.38 4.74
C TYR A 328 -18.64 -12.54 3.52
N VAL A 329 -18.76 -13.10 2.30
CA VAL A 329 -18.42 -12.39 1.06
C VAL A 329 -19.57 -11.48 0.67
N VAL A 330 -19.44 -10.20 0.95
CA VAL A 330 -20.44 -9.21 0.53
C VAL A 330 -20.12 -8.75 -0.89
N THR A 331 -20.70 -9.43 -1.88
CA THR A 331 -20.48 -9.21 -3.32
C THR A 331 -20.81 -7.79 -3.81
N ASN A 332 -21.56 -7.01 -3.04
CA ASN A 332 -22.10 -5.71 -3.50
C ASN A 332 -21.30 -4.47 -3.07
N ILE A 333 -20.39 -4.56 -2.10
CA ILE A 333 -19.66 -3.39 -1.60
C ILE A 333 -18.48 -3.05 -2.52
N ASN A 334 -17.72 -4.04 -2.96
CA ASN A 334 -16.51 -3.83 -3.77
C ASN A 334 -16.76 -3.70 -5.29
N THR A 335 -17.86 -4.23 -5.83
CA THR A 335 -18.19 -4.10 -7.26
C THR A 335 -18.66 -2.70 -7.64
N LYS A 336 -19.23 -1.92 -6.73
CA LYS A 336 -19.59 -0.53 -7.00
C LYS A 336 -18.38 0.40 -7.07
N ALA A 337 -17.36 0.17 -6.27
CA ALA A 337 -16.13 0.96 -6.31
C ALA A 337 -15.34 0.75 -7.61
N LYS A 338 -15.25 -0.49 -8.11
CA LYS A 338 -14.61 -0.78 -9.41
C LYS A 338 -15.39 -0.24 -10.62
N LYS A 339 -16.74 -0.24 -10.59
CA LYS A 339 -17.56 0.33 -11.68
C LYS A 339 -17.47 1.84 -11.77
N SER A 340 -17.30 2.57 -10.69
CA SER A 340 -17.14 4.03 -10.75
C SER A 340 -15.76 4.45 -11.30
N ALA A 341 -14.74 3.60 -11.20
CA ALA A 341 -13.42 3.86 -11.76
C ALA A 341 -13.27 3.48 -13.24
N SER A 342 -14.10 2.57 -13.77
CA SER A 342 -14.06 2.11 -15.17
C SER A 342 -15.10 2.77 -16.10
N GLY A 343 -15.88 3.70 -15.59
CA GLY A 343 -17.03 4.29 -16.27
C GLY A 343 -16.75 5.47 -17.18
N THR A 344 -15.53 5.64 -17.73
CA THR A 344 -15.29 6.72 -18.71
C THR A 344 -14.36 6.25 -19.83
N THR A 345 -14.82 5.35 -20.67
CA THR A 345 -14.34 5.22 -22.07
C THR A 345 -15.29 4.33 -22.88
N SER A 346 -16.37 4.91 -23.37
CA SER A 346 -16.99 4.50 -24.61
C SER A 346 -17.76 5.70 -25.21
N GLY A 347 -17.01 6.63 -25.76
CA GLY A 347 -17.54 7.62 -26.71
C GLY A 347 -17.65 6.95 -28.05
N THR A 348 -18.86 6.61 -28.43
CA THR A 348 -19.26 6.07 -29.73
C THR A 348 -18.97 7.10 -30.83
N THR A 349 -18.06 6.78 -31.70
CA THR A 349 -18.03 7.34 -33.07
C THR A 349 -19.14 6.69 -33.86
N SER A 350 -20.17 7.43 -34.20
CA SER A 350 -20.99 7.13 -35.37
C SER A 350 -21.14 8.41 -36.20
N GLY A 351 -20.60 8.32 -37.40
CA GLY A 351 -20.66 9.37 -38.40
C GLY A 351 -22.09 9.58 -38.98
N LYS A 352 -22.33 10.78 -39.31
CA LYS A 352 -22.84 11.23 -40.62
C LYS A 352 -22.59 12.73 -40.76
#